data_c1117c5b1934bab86ed4783b8f2f2a44
#
_entry.id   c1117c5b1934bab86ed4783b8f2f2a44
#
_cell.length_a   1.000
_cell.length_b   1.000
_cell.length_c   1.000
_cell.angle_alpha   90.00
_cell.angle_beta   90.00
_cell.angle_gamma   90.00
#
_symmetry.space_group_name_H-M   'P 1'
#
loop_
_entity.id
_entity.type
_entity.pdbx_description
1 polymer ?
#
loop_
_entity_poly.entity_id
_entity_poly.type
_entity_poly.pdbx_seq_one_letter_code
_entity_poly.pdbx_strand_id
1 'polypeptide(L)' 'MAKRRSKTVEQQCRYYEVDNIFEYMVETYINGNISVIRELNHELNKDARKDFTDFLLSEVEPTYWREILKQTI' A
#
# COMPACT_ATOMS: atom_id res chain seq x y z
N MET A 1 -21.82 11.22 0.01
CA MET A 1 -20.98 11.16 1.13
C MET A 1 -19.52 10.97 0.77
N ALA A 2 -18.70 11.57 1.53
CA ALA A 2 -17.30 11.55 1.22
C ALA A 2 -16.74 10.14 1.29
N LYS A 3 -15.85 9.86 0.40
CA LYS A 3 -15.21 8.59 0.40
C LYS A 3 -14.35 8.42 1.63
N ARG A 4 -14.38 7.27 2.18
CA ARG A 4 -13.55 6.94 3.31
C ARG A 4 -12.12 6.76 2.89
N ARG A 5 -11.25 7.51 3.51
CA ARG A 5 -9.84 7.44 3.17
C ARG A 5 -8.97 7.13 4.35
N SER A 6 -9.57 6.67 5.42
CA SER A 6 -8.82 6.43 6.65
C SER A 6 -8.96 4.99 7.08
N LYS A 7 -8.68 4.10 6.15
CA LYS A 7 -8.77 2.67 6.46
C LYS A 7 -7.54 2.21 7.21
N THR A 8 -7.78 1.35 8.19
CA THR A 8 -6.67 0.68 8.86
C THR A 8 -6.20 -0.47 7.97
N VAL A 9 -5.02 -1.00 8.32
CA VAL A 9 -4.48 -2.14 7.58
C VAL A 9 -5.46 -3.29 7.60
N GLU A 10 -6.06 -3.54 8.76
CA GLU A 10 -6.99 -4.63 8.92
C GLU A 10 -8.23 -4.45 8.04
N GLN A 11 -8.76 -3.25 8.01
CA GLN A 11 -9.93 -2.96 7.20
C GLN A 11 -9.63 -3.13 5.71
N GLN A 12 -8.46 -2.71 5.30
CA GLN A 12 -8.05 -2.82 3.92
C GLN A 12 -7.90 -4.29 3.51
N CYS A 13 -7.28 -5.09 4.37
CA CYS A 13 -7.12 -6.52 4.11
C CYS A 13 -8.47 -7.19 3.95
N ARG A 14 -9.42 -6.83 4.80
CA ARG A 14 -10.74 -7.42 4.75
C ARG A 14 -11.49 -7.00 3.49
N TYR A 15 -11.37 -5.75 3.13
CA TYR A 15 -12.06 -5.23 1.96
C TYR A 15 -11.59 -5.91 0.68
N TYR A 16 -10.30 -6.11 0.56
CA TYR A 16 -9.73 -6.73 -0.64
C TYR A 16 -9.55 -8.23 -0.51
N GLU A 17 -9.93 -8.78 0.65
CA GLU A 17 -9.87 -10.22 0.89
C GLU A 17 -8.46 -10.77 0.71
N VAL A 18 -7.49 -10.09 1.30
CA VAL A 18 -6.10 -10.53 1.24
C VAL A 18 -5.56 -10.66 2.65
N ASP A 19 -4.54 -11.50 2.82
CA ASP A 19 -3.93 -11.70 4.12
C ASP A 19 -3.04 -10.55 4.52
N ASN A 20 -2.33 -9.99 3.56
CA ASN A 20 -1.41 -8.89 3.82
C ASN A 20 -1.55 -7.85 2.73
N ILE A 21 -2.15 -6.70 3.09
CA ILE A 21 -2.40 -5.66 2.12
C ILE A 21 -1.10 -5.07 1.57
N PHE A 22 -0.05 -5.05 2.40
CA PHE A 22 1.22 -4.50 1.95
C PHE A 22 1.84 -5.37 0.86
N GLU A 23 1.79 -6.68 1.03
CA GLU A 23 2.27 -7.58 0.00
C GLU A 23 1.46 -7.43 -1.27
N TYR A 24 0.16 -7.27 -1.11
CA TYR A 24 -0.72 -7.09 -2.25
C TYR A 24 -0.36 -5.82 -3.01
N MET A 25 -0.07 -4.74 -2.28
CA MET A 25 0.29 -3.48 -2.90
C MET A 25 1.60 -3.59 -3.69
N VAL A 26 2.59 -4.25 -3.11
CA VAL A 26 3.86 -4.43 -3.82
C VAL A 26 3.67 -5.31 -5.04
N GLU A 27 2.83 -6.32 -4.91
CA GLU A 27 2.53 -7.22 -6.02
C GLU A 27 1.89 -6.49 -7.18
N THR A 28 0.95 -5.57 -6.88
CA THR A 28 0.32 -4.81 -7.95
C THR A 28 1.35 -3.93 -8.66
N TYR A 29 2.31 -3.42 -7.92
CA TYR A 29 3.36 -2.63 -8.54
C TYR A 29 4.21 -3.49 -9.47
N ILE A 30 4.62 -4.67 -8.99
CA ILE A 30 5.47 -5.56 -9.78
C ILE A 30 4.76 -6.00 -11.05
N ASN A 31 3.43 -6.16 -10.98
CA ASN A 31 2.64 -6.57 -12.13
C ASN A 31 2.33 -5.41 -13.07
N GLY A 32 2.85 -4.23 -12.78
CA GLY A 32 2.66 -3.09 -13.66
C GLY A 32 1.43 -2.25 -13.39
N ASN A 33 0.70 -2.55 -12.33
CA ASN A 33 -0.51 -1.81 -11.99
C ASN A 33 -0.20 -0.66 -11.03
N ILE A 34 0.56 0.30 -11.51
CA ILE A 34 1.07 1.37 -10.68
C ILE A 34 -0.04 2.24 -10.11
N SER A 35 -1.08 2.49 -10.89
CA SER A 35 -2.17 3.33 -10.40
C SER A 35 -2.89 2.66 -9.23
N VAL A 36 -2.89 1.33 -9.18
CA VAL A 36 -3.55 0.62 -8.11
C VAL A 36 -2.83 0.82 -6.78
N ILE A 37 -1.50 0.75 -6.79
CA ILE A 37 -0.75 0.93 -5.55
C ILE A 37 -0.94 2.35 -5.01
N ARG A 38 -1.00 3.33 -5.90
CA ARG A 38 -1.24 4.71 -5.49
C ARG A 38 -2.60 4.84 -4.83
N GLU A 39 -3.60 4.23 -5.44
CA GLU A 39 -4.96 4.29 -4.93
C GLU A 39 -5.07 3.60 -3.58
N LEU A 40 -4.48 2.43 -3.45
CA LEU A 40 -4.52 1.69 -2.19
C LEU A 40 -3.86 2.46 -1.07
N ASN A 41 -2.70 3.05 -1.35
CA ASN A 41 -2.02 3.84 -0.33
C ASN A 41 -2.85 5.03 0.08
N HIS A 42 -3.54 5.63 -0.87
CA HIS A 42 -4.35 6.81 -0.61
C HIS A 42 -5.52 6.49 0.32
N GLU A 43 -6.01 5.27 0.29
CA GLU A 43 -7.12 4.84 1.13
C GLU A 43 -6.71 4.53 2.55
N LEU A 44 -5.44 4.27 2.79
CA LEU A 44 -4.96 3.95 4.12
C LEU A 44 -4.89 5.20 4.99
N ASN A 45 -5.08 5.01 6.28
CA ASN A 45 -4.94 6.15 7.19
C ASN A 45 -3.45 6.42 7.40
N LYS A 46 -3.16 7.49 8.16
CA LYS A 46 -1.79 7.93 8.34
C LYS A 46 -0.90 6.86 8.97
N ASP A 47 -1.38 6.21 10.00
CA ASP A 47 -0.61 5.19 10.70
C ASP A 47 -0.34 3.99 9.80
N ALA A 48 -1.34 3.62 9.00
CA ALA A 48 -1.18 2.50 8.09
C ALA A 48 -0.17 2.80 6.99
N ARG A 49 -0.14 4.03 6.52
CA ARG A 49 0.86 4.43 5.52
C ARG A 49 2.26 4.35 6.07
N LYS A 50 2.40 4.72 7.33
CA LYS A 50 3.69 4.63 7.99
C LYS A 50 4.11 3.17 8.11
N ASP A 51 3.17 2.31 8.47
CA ASP A 51 3.44 0.89 8.57
C ASP A 51 3.84 0.32 7.20
N PHE A 52 3.20 0.79 6.15
CA PHE A 52 3.58 0.34 4.81
C PHE A 52 5.01 0.74 4.47
N THR A 53 5.39 1.96 4.84
CA THR A 53 6.76 2.40 4.59
C THR A 53 7.75 1.52 5.33
N ASP A 54 7.44 1.18 6.58
CA ASP A 54 8.29 0.30 7.37
C ASP A 54 8.39 -1.09 6.73
N PHE A 55 7.26 -1.60 6.26
CA PHE A 55 7.25 -2.88 5.58
C PHE A 55 8.12 -2.83 4.32
N LEU A 56 7.97 -1.76 3.57
CA LEU A 56 8.72 -1.58 2.33
C LEU A 56 10.22 -1.63 2.60
N LEU A 57 10.66 -0.92 3.61
CA LEU A 57 12.09 -0.82 3.90
C LEU A 57 12.66 -2.12 4.47
N SER A 58 11.85 -2.94 5.09
CA SER A 58 12.35 -4.15 5.73
C SER A 58 12.11 -5.41 4.92
N GLU A 59 11.06 -5.46 4.11
CA GLU A 59 10.69 -6.69 3.41
C GLU A 59 10.85 -6.63 1.90
N VAL A 60 11.00 -5.46 1.34
CA VAL A 60 11.06 -5.30 -0.11
C VAL A 60 12.48 -4.95 -0.52
N GLU A 61 12.91 -5.47 -1.66
CA GLU A 61 14.24 -5.18 -2.16
C GLU A 61 14.43 -3.70 -2.44
N PRO A 62 15.60 -3.15 -2.08
CA PRO A 62 15.87 -1.72 -2.30
C PRO A 62 15.69 -1.27 -3.74
N THR A 63 15.80 -2.18 -4.69
CA THR A 63 15.63 -1.87 -6.09
C THR A 63 14.27 -1.22 -6.37
N TYR A 64 13.25 -1.63 -5.61
CA TYR A 64 11.90 -1.13 -5.82
C TYR A 64 11.54 0.06 -4.96
N TRP A 65 12.36 0.36 -3.96
CA TRP A 65 11.99 1.39 -2.97
C TRP A 65 11.67 2.73 -3.61
N ARG A 66 12.55 3.20 -4.47
CA ARG A 66 12.40 4.52 -5.06
C ARG A 66 11.10 4.65 -5.84
N GLU A 67 10.84 3.69 -6.69
CA GLU A 67 9.64 3.74 -7.54
C GLU A 67 8.36 3.66 -6.73
N ILE A 68 8.34 2.77 -5.76
CA ILE A 68 7.14 2.60 -4.95
C ILE A 68 6.92 3.84 -4.09
N LEU A 69 7.96 4.39 -3.51
CA LEU A 69 7.82 5.59 -2.69
C LEU A 69 7.33 6.77 -3.51
N LYS A 70 7.76 6.85 -4.76
CA LYS A 70 7.27 7.91 -5.64
C LYS A 70 5.77 7.84 -5.82
N GLN A 71 5.22 6.63 -5.85
CA GLN A 71 3.79 6.47 -6.05
C GLN A 71 2.99 6.67 -4.78
N THR A 72 3.64 6.60 -3.62
CA THR A 72 2.93 6.66 -2.35
C THR A 72 3.19 7.91 -1.55
N ILE A 73 4.04 8.78 -2.04
CA ILE A 73 4.27 10.09 -1.44
C ILE A 73 3.61 11.17 -2.29
#